data_c8eece66e7c0c69c4c6eaa2114a3e1e8
#
_entry.id   c8eece66e7c0c69c4c6eaa2114a3e1e8
#
_cell.length_a   1.000
_cell.length_b   1.000
_cell.length_c   1.000
_cell.angle_alpha   90.00
_cell.angle_beta   90.00
_cell.angle_gamma   90.00
#
_symmetry.space_group_name_H-M   'P 1'
#
loop_
_entity.id
_entity.type
_entity.pdbx_description
1 polymer ?
#
loop_
_entity_poly.entity_id
_entity_poly.type
_entity_poly.pdbx_seq_one_letter_code
_entity_poly.pdbx_strand_id
1 'polypeptide(L)'
;MTITALRDADGLHRDLFSLSSIRKRADRLLLVLAWVMWGISLGVGWMNEGLHIALIVATALSALGTMMTLLFAGTLATRLGYAFILMAYSALLIQLGHGETEYHFSVFVLLSALLAWRDWRPLIMGAGVIAVHHLVFNYLQEYGLFHITVFMHTGLHMVIMHGLYVVAQTVFLVFLAVRMEQDARSASEVA
;
A
#
# COMPACT_ATOMS: atom_id res chain seq x y z
N MET A 1 19.66 10.46 -40.25
CA MET A 1 19.37 9.71 -39.01
C MET A 1 19.91 8.31 -39.24
N THR A 2 20.96 7.90 -38.53
CA THR A 2 21.67 6.63 -38.80
C THR A 2 20.89 5.44 -38.24
N ILE A 3 20.96 4.27 -38.86
CA ILE A 3 20.30 3.01 -38.46
C ILE A 3 20.63 2.67 -36.98
N THR A 4 21.83 3.04 -36.53
CA THR A 4 22.26 2.88 -35.14
C THR A 4 21.41 3.70 -34.17
N ALA A 5 21.09 4.97 -34.51
CA ALA A 5 20.26 5.83 -33.66
C ALA A 5 18.80 5.35 -33.54
N LEU A 6 18.27 4.72 -34.58
CA LEU A 6 16.94 4.10 -34.58
C LEU A 6 16.94 2.85 -33.70
N ARG A 7 17.98 2.02 -33.77
CA ARG A 7 18.12 0.81 -32.95
C ARG A 7 18.30 1.12 -31.48
N ASP A 8 19.02 2.18 -31.15
CA ASP A 8 19.18 2.66 -29.76
C ASP A 8 17.88 3.26 -29.23
N ALA A 9 17.09 3.94 -30.04
CA ALA A 9 15.78 4.46 -29.68
C ALA A 9 14.76 3.33 -29.41
N ASP A 10 14.75 2.27 -30.24
CA ASP A 10 13.88 1.10 -30.07
C ASP A 10 14.28 0.31 -28.81
N GLY A 11 15.58 0.13 -28.56
CA GLY A 11 16.08 -0.50 -27.34
C GLY A 11 15.68 0.27 -26.08
N LEU A 12 15.83 1.59 -26.10
CA LEU A 12 15.42 2.48 -25.00
C LEU A 12 13.89 2.42 -24.79
N HIS A 13 13.10 2.37 -25.86
CA HIS A 13 11.65 2.24 -25.78
C HIS A 13 11.22 0.92 -25.13
N ARG A 14 11.82 -0.21 -25.54
CA ARG A 14 11.57 -1.53 -24.91
C ARG A 14 11.89 -1.54 -23.42
N ASP A 15 13.02 -0.96 -23.03
CA ASP A 15 13.44 -0.87 -21.62
C ASP A 15 12.49 -0.01 -20.78
N LEU A 16 11.96 1.06 -21.36
CA LEU A 16 11.04 1.96 -20.65
C LEU A 16 9.68 1.32 -20.34
N PHE A 17 9.19 0.42 -21.18
CA PHE A 17 7.91 -0.26 -21.06
C PHE A 17 8.03 -1.67 -20.48
N SER A 18 9.24 -2.15 -20.19
CA SER A 18 9.42 -3.44 -19.53
C SER A 18 8.78 -3.47 -18.14
N LEU A 19 8.24 -4.61 -17.72
CA LEU A 19 7.67 -4.79 -16.40
C LEU A 19 8.67 -4.44 -15.27
N SER A 20 9.97 -4.68 -15.51
CA SER A 20 11.01 -4.35 -14.53
C SER A 20 11.13 -2.85 -14.32
N SER A 21 11.09 -2.05 -15.38
CA SER A 21 11.17 -0.60 -15.28
C SER A 21 9.90 0.01 -14.71
N ILE A 22 8.71 -0.52 -15.07
CA ILE A 22 7.43 -0.14 -14.47
C ILE A 22 7.47 -0.37 -12.96
N ARG A 23 7.93 -1.54 -12.51
CA ARG A 23 8.01 -1.90 -11.09
C ARG A 23 8.98 -1.00 -10.31
N LYS A 24 10.16 -0.69 -10.87
CA LYS A 24 11.10 0.25 -10.24
C LYS A 24 10.57 1.68 -10.15
N ARG A 25 9.77 2.12 -11.14
CA ARG A 25 9.11 3.44 -11.08
C ARG A 25 8.01 3.45 -10.03
N ALA A 26 7.25 2.36 -9.93
CA ALA A 26 6.24 2.18 -8.90
C ALA A 26 6.85 2.19 -7.50
N ASP A 27 8.01 1.56 -7.27
CA ASP A 27 8.71 1.63 -5.98
C ASP A 27 8.98 3.08 -5.56
N ARG A 28 9.44 3.92 -6.49
CA ARG A 28 9.67 5.35 -6.22
C ARG A 28 8.39 6.12 -5.96
N LEU A 29 7.33 5.82 -6.71
CA LEU A 29 6.01 6.43 -6.48
C LEU A 29 5.49 6.09 -5.08
N LEU A 30 5.58 4.82 -4.69
CA LEU A 30 5.12 4.36 -3.37
C LEU A 30 6.02 4.90 -2.23
N LEU A 31 7.31 5.15 -2.49
CA LEU A 31 8.18 5.84 -1.54
C LEU A 31 7.69 7.29 -1.30
N VAL A 32 7.39 8.02 -2.38
CA VAL A 32 6.81 9.37 -2.26
C VAL A 32 5.49 9.32 -1.50
N LEU A 33 4.62 8.36 -1.82
CA LEU A 33 3.35 8.17 -1.12
C LEU A 33 3.57 7.89 0.38
N ALA A 34 4.54 7.05 0.75
CA ALA A 34 4.84 6.78 2.16
C ALA A 34 5.27 8.05 2.92
N TRP A 35 6.08 8.93 2.29
CA TRP A 35 6.44 10.21 2.89
C TRP A 35 5.28 11.22 2.93
N VAL A 36 4.36 11.18 1.96
CA VAL A 36 3.10 11.94 2.03
C VAL A 36 2.25 11.44 3.20
N MET A 37 2.12 10.11 3.37
CA MET A 37 1.40 9.52 4.50
C MET A 37 2.05 9.86 5.84
N TRP A 38 3.38 9.99 5.90
CA TRP A 38 4.09 10.51 7.08
C TRP A 38 3.56 11.90 7.46
N GLY A 39 3.52 12.83 6.51
CA GLY A 39 3.01 14.19 6.74
C GLY A 39 1.53 14.20 7.17
N ILE A 40 0.68 13.40 6.49
CA ILE A 40 -0.75 13.27 6.84
C ILE A 40 -0.90 12.73 8.27
N SER A 41 -0.14 11.68 8.63
CA SER A 41 -0.20 11.09 9.98
C SER A 41 0.22 12.09 11.06
N LEU A 42 1.22 12.94 10.81
CA LEU A 42 1.59 14.01 11.73
C LEU A 42 0.47 15.05 11.88
N GLY A 43 -0.17 15.45 10.78
CA GLY A 43 -1.31 16.36 10.81
C GLY A 43 -2.48 15.81 11.63
N VAL A 44 -2.87 14.55 11.36
CA VAL A 44 -3.94 13.88 12.11
C VAL A 44 -3.54 13.69 13.58
N GLY A 45 -2.30 13.28 13.84
CA GLY A 45 -1.80 13.14 15.21
C GLY A 45 -1.75 14.46 15.99
N TRP A 46 -1.45 15.57 15.31
CA TRP A 46 -1.52 16.90 15.91
C TRP A 46 -2.97 17.28 16.29
N MET A 47 -3.92 17.01 15.39
CA MET A 47 -5.34 17.37 15.61
C MET A 47 -6.00 16.53 16.70
N ASN A 48 -5.55 15.28 16.90
CA ASN A 48 -6.18 14.30 17.79
C ASN A 48 -5.26 13.90 18.98
N GLU A 49 -4.35 14.77 19.39
CA GLU A 49 -3.46 14.59 20.55
C GLU A 49 -2.57 13.33 20.51
N GLY A 50 -2.43 12.72 19.33
CA GLY A 50 -1.64 11.51 19.06
C GLY A 50 -0.28 11.75 18.41
N LEU A 51 0.26 12.98 18.43
CA LEU A 51 1.46 13.37 17.67
C LEU A 51 2.69 12.49 17.99
N HIS A 52 2.87 12.08 19.25
CA HIS A 52 4.02 11.24 19.64
C HIS A 52 3.95 9.85 18.98
N ILE A 53 2.77 9.24 18.90
CA ILE A 53 2.56 7.97 18.21
C ILE A 53 2.79 8.15 16.71
N ALA A 54 2.22 9.22 16.14
CA ALA A 54 2.42 9.55 14.73
C ALA A 54 3.90 9.70 14.37
N LEU A 55 4.67 10.46 15.16
CA LEU A 55 6.10 10.67 14.94
C LEU A 55 6.88 9.35 14.96
N ILE A 56 6.67 8.51 15.96
CA ILE A 56 7.43 7.26 16.10
C ILE A 56 7.06 6.29 14.97
N VAL A 57 5.77 5.99 14.81
CA VAL A 57 5.31 4.94 13.91
C VAL A 57 5.46 5.37 12.44
N ALA A 58 5.02 6.58 12.08
CA ALA A 58 5.12 7.03 10.70
C ALA A 58 6.58 7.19 10.25
N THR A 59 7.49 7.66 11.13
CA THR A 59 8.93 7.75 10.81
C THR A 59 9.53 6.37 10.60
N ALA A 60 9.21 5.40 11.45
CA ALA A 60 9.67 4.02 11.29
C ALA A 60 9.20 3.39 9.97
N LEU A 61 7.92 3.60 9.61
CA LEU A 61 7.34 3.09 8.35
C LEU A 61 7.99 3.74 7.13
N SER A 62 8.18 5.07 7.12
CA SER A 62 8.85 5.77 6.01
C SER A 62 10.33 5.40 5.89
N ALA A 63 11.03 5.24 7.02
CA ALA A 63 12.42 4.77 7.03
C ALA A 63 12.52 3.35 6.46
N LEU A 64 11.62 2.44 6.85
CA LEU A 64 11.55 1.08 6.31
C LEU A 64 11.29 1.10 4.80
N GLY A 65 10.33 1.90 4.32
CA GLY A 65 10.05 2.06 2.89
C GLY A 65 11.25 2.60 2.10
N THR A 66 11.96 3.57 2.67
CA THR A 66 13.20 4.11 2.09
C THR A 66 14.27 3.03 1.99
N MET A 67 14.50 2.29 3.06
CA MET A 67 15.46 1.17 3.09
C MET A 67 15.10 0.09 2.05
N MET A 68 13.83 -0.31 1.98
CA MET A 68 13.35 -1.28 0.99
C MET A 68 13.61 -0.81 -0.45
N THR A 69 13.33 0.47 -0.74
CA THR A 69 13.57 1.04 -2.07
C THR A 69 15.04 1.14 -2.42
N LEU A 70 15.91 1.48 -1.45
CA LEU A 70 17.35 1.60 -1.69
C LEU A 70 18.04 0.25 -1.88
N LEU A 71 17.64 -0.77 -1.10
CA LEU A 71 18.36 -2.05 -1.07
C LEU A 71 17.75 -3.10 -2.01
N PHE A 72 16.43 -3.06 -2.27
CA PHE A 72 15.69 -4.13 -2.92
C PHE A 72 14.80 -3.66 -4.09
N ALA A 73 15.08 -2.49 -4.69
CA ALA A 73 14.25 -1.92 -5.75
C ALA A 73 13.95 -2.92 -6.89
N GLY A 74 12.69 -2.99 -7.31
CA GLY A 74 12.19 -3.86 -8.37
C GLY A 74 11.91 -5.30 -7.94
N THR A 75 12.22 -5.68 -6.68
CA THR A 75 12.01 -7.05 -6.19
C THR A 75 10.60 -7.29 -5.65
N LEU A 76 10.24 -8.57 -5.50
CA LEU A 76 8.99 -8.94 -4.83
C LEU A 76 9.01 -8.53 -3.34
N ALA A 77 10.16 -8.62 -2.68
CA ALA A 77 10.31 -8.22 -1.28
C ALA A 77 9.90 -6.75 -1.06
N THR A 78 10.34 -5.84 -1.93
CA THR A 78 9.94 -4.42 -1.88
C THR A 78 8.43 -4.27 -2.03
N ARG A 79 7.79 -4.95 -2.99
CA ARG A 79 6.35 -4.87 -3.23
C ARG A 79 5.54 -5.38 -2.03
N LEU A 80 5.95 -6.51 -1.42
CA LEU A 80 5.29 -7.05 -0.23
C LEU A 80 5.56 -6.20 1.01
N GLY A 81 6.77 -5.65 1.14
CA GLY A 81 7.12 -4.70 2.21
C GLY A 81 6.25 -3.45 2.17
N TYR A 82 6.05 -2.86 0.99
CA TYR A 82 5.14 -1.71 0.85
C TYR A 82 3.67 -2.07 1.07
N ALA A 83 3.23 -3.27 0.71
CA ALA A 83 1.88 -3.73 1.04
C ALA A 83 1.65 -3.70 2.56
N PHE A 84 2.64 -4.17 3.34
CA PHE A 84 2.61 -4.06 4.79
C PHE A 84 2.66 -2.59 5.26
N ILE A 85 3.62 -1.79 4.76
CA ILE A 85 3.83 -0.39 5.17
C ILE A 85 2.57 0.45 4.95
N LEU A 86 1.93 0.35 3.77
CA LEU A 86 0.74 1.15 3.46
C LEU A 86 -0.47 0.72 4.30
N MET A 87 -0.65 -0.57 4.55
CA MET A 87 -1.72 -1.02 5.45
C MET A 87 -1.42 -0.64 6.92
N ALA A 88 -0.15 -0.62 7.34
CA ALA A 88 0.23 -0.10 8.64
C ALA A 88 -0.02 1.41 8.78
N TYR A 89 0.14 2.19 7.69
CA TYR A 89 -0.29 3.59 7.66
C TYR A 89 -1.80 3.74 7.83
N SER A 90 -2.61 2.90 7.15
CA SER A 90 -4.06 2.90 7.37
C SER A 90 -4.40 2.57 8.83
N ALA A 91 -3.76 1.55 9.40
CA ALA A 91 -3.95 1.20 10.81
C ALA A 91 -3.58 2.36 11.76
N LEU A 92 -2.47 3.06 11.47
CA LEU A 92 -2.06 4.24 12.21
C LEU A 92 -3.09 5.38 12.12
N LEU A 93 -3.60 5.68 10.92
CA LEU A 93 -4.63 6.72 10.76
C LEU A 93 -5.93 6.35 11.49
N ILE A 94 -6.36 5.09 11.45
CA ILE A 94 -7.52 4.59 12.20
C ILE A 94 -7.31 4.79 13.70
N GLN A 95 -6.14 4.43 14.21
CA GLN A 95 -5.79 4.63 15.62
C GLN A 95 -5.78 6.12 16.01
N LEU A 96 -5.13 6.98 15.19
CA LEU A 96 -5.05 8.42 15.44
C LEU A 96 -6.41 9.11 15.31
N GLY A 97 -7.30 8.59 14.47
CA GLY A 97 -8.67 9.08 14.27
C GLY A 97 -9.70 8.41 15.18
N HIS A 98 -9.27 7.76 16.28
CA HIS A 98 -10.15 7.16 17.27
C HIS A 98 -11.19 6.18 16.71
N GLY A 99 -10.85 5.48 15.60
CA GLY A 99 -11.73 4.49 14.98
C GLY A 99 -12.88 5.06 14.15
N GLU A 100 -12.87 6.37 13.85
CA GLU A 100 -13.87 7.00 12.97
C GLU A 100 -13.83 6.39 11.56
N THR A 101 -15.00 6.27 10.95
CA THR A 101 -15.19 5.60 9.66
C THR A 101 -14.41 6.26 8.53
N GLU A 102 -14.23 7.57 8.57
CA GLU A 102 -13.54 8.37 7.57
C GLU A 102 -12.07 7.93 7.41
N TYR A 103 -11.40 7.59 8.50
CA TYR A 103 -10.00 7.13 8.45
C TYR A 103 -9.87 5.72 7.86
N HIS A 104 -10.93 4.91 7.89
CA HIS A 104 -10.95 3.59 7.25
C HIS A 104 -10.92 3.67 5.72
N PHE A 105 -11.38 4.79 5.11
CA PHE A 105 -11.26 4.97 3.67
C PHE A 105 -9.82 4.97 3.18
N SER A 106 -8.84 5.28 4.05
CA SER A 106 -7.43 5.15 3.73
C SER A 106 -7.05 3.74 3.29
N VAL A 107 -7.71 2.70 3.81
CA VAL A 107 -7.49 1.29 3.41
C VAL A 107 -7.73 1.12 1.92
N PHE A 108 -8.87 1.63 1.42
CA PHE A 108 -9.24 1.50 0.01
C PHE A 108 -8.29 2.28 -0.89
N VAL A 109 -7.92 3.49 -0.51
CA VAL A 109 -7.00 4.34 -1.27
C VAL A 109 -5.62 3.70 -1.35
N LEU A 110 -5.06 3.27 -0.21
CA LEU A 110 -3.71 2.74 -0.15
C LEU A 110 -3.62 1.32 -0.72
N LEU A 111 -4.66 0.49 -0.58
CA LEU A 111 -4.73 -0.81 -1.23
C LEU A 111 -4.76 -0.65 -2.76
N SER A 112 -5.53 0.33 -3.27
CA SER A 112 -5.57 0.64 -4.71
C SER A 112 -4.22 1.13 -5.25
N ALA A 113 -3.43 1.86 -4.46
CA ALA A 113 -2.11 2.33 -4.85
C ALA A 113 -1.13 1.17 -5.16
N LEU A 114 -1.32 -0.01 -4.55
CA LEU A 114 -0.50 -1.20 -4.82
C LEU A 114 -0.65 -1.71 -6.26
N LEU A 115 -1.71 -1.32 -6.98
CA LEU A 115 -1.93 -1.66 -8.39
C LEU A 115 -0.83 -1.08 -9.31
N ALA A 116 -0.08 -0.07 -8.85
CA ALA A 116 1.01 0.55 -9.60
C ALA A 116 2.07 -0.45 -10.10
N TRP A 117 2.27 -1.57 -9.40
CA TRP A 117 3.20 -2.63 -9.82
C TRP A 117 2.66 -3.59 -10.87
N ARG A 118 1.34 -3.55 -11.17
CA ARG A 118 0.69 -4.52 -12.04
C ARG A 118 0.95 -5.97 -11.57
N ASP A 119 0.84 -6.20 -10.25
CA ASP A 119 1.14 -7.46 -9.59
C ASP A 119 0.06 -7.72 -8.53
N TRP A 120 -0.58 -8.89 -8.61
CA TRP A 120 -1.65 -9.26 -7.69
C TRP A 120 -1.18 -9.60 -6.27
N ARG A 121 0.09 -10.02 -6.10
CA ARG A 121 0.64 -10.50 -4.83
C ARG A 121 0.65 -9.45 -3.72
N PRO A 122 1.09 -8.20 -3.96
CA PRO A 122 0.98 -7.14 -2.95
C PRO A 122 -0.46 -6.83 -2.54
N LEU A 123 -1.44 -6.98 -3.44
CA LEU A 123 -2.85 -6.74 -3.14
C LEU A 123 -3.38 -7.77 -2.14
N ILE A 124 -3.09 -9.06 -2.35
CA ILE A 124 -3.47 -10.13 -1.42
C ILE A 124 -2.75 -9.95 -0.07
N MET A 125 -1.45 -9.61 -0.10
CA MET A 125 -0.70 -9.34 1.13
C MET A 125 -1.30 -8.18 1.92
N GLY A 126 -1.59 -7.06 1.26
CA GLY A 126 -2.20 -5.89 1.89
C GLY A 126 -3.58 -6.20 2.48
N ALA A 127 -4.44 -6.88 1.72
CA ALA A 127 -5.75 -7.30 2.21
C ALA A 127 -5.64 -8.22 3.44
N GLY A 128 -4.68 -9.16 3.43
CA GLY A 128 -4.41 -10.02 4.57
C GLY A 128 -3.93 -9.25 5.80
N VAL A 129 -3.01 -8.32 5.63
CA VAL A 129 -2.49 -7.47 6.73
C VAL A 129 -3.61 -6.69 7.39
N ILE A 130 -4.46 -6.01 6.59
CA ILE A 130 -5.52 -5.19 7.17
C ILE A 130 -6.64 -6.04 7.78
N ALA A 131 -6.94 -7.21 7.22
CA ALA A 131 -7.91 -8.14 7.80
C ALA A 131 -7.45 -8.66 9.17
N VAL A 132 -6.18 -9.06 9.29
CA VAL A 132 -5.58 -9.49 10.55
C VAL A 132 -5.56 -8.33 11.56
N HIS A 133 -5.20 -7.11 11.11
CA HIS A 133 -5.27 -5.92 11.97
C HIS A 133 -6.68 -5.72 12.53
N HIS A 134 -7.71 -5.68 11.70
CA HIS A 134 -9.08 -5.44 12.17
C HIS A 134 -9.56 -6.53 13.13
N LEU A 135 -9.25 -7.79 12.85
CA LEU A 135 -9.63 -8.90 13.71
C LEU A 135 -8.93 -8.84 15.08
N VAL A 136 -7.61 -8.75 15.07
CA VAL A 136 -6.81 -8.75 16.31
C VAL A 136 -7.06 -7.51 17.13
N PHE A 137 -7.07 -6.33 16.49
CA PHE A 137 -7.23 -5.06 17.19
C PHE A 137 -8.67 -4.84 17.70
N ASN A 138 -9.70 -5.43 17.05
CA ASN A 138 -11.05 -5.47 17.62
C ASN A 138 -11.05 -6.17 18.97
N TYR A 139 -10.44 -7.34 19.09
CA TYR A 139 -10.36 -8.04 20.37
C TYR A 139 -9.50 -7.29 21.40
N LEU A 140 -8.37 -6.73 21.02
CA LEU A 140 -7.53 -5.93 21.91
C LEU A 140 -8.30 -4.73 22.45
N GLN A 141 -9.11 -4.08 21.62
CA GLN A 141 -9.97 -2.97 22.00
C GLN A 141 -11.09 -3.44 22.94
N GLU A 142 -11.77 -4.56 22.65
CA GLU A 142 -12.82 -5.14 23.52
C GLU A 142 -12.31 -5.47 24.92
N TYR A 143 -11.06 -5.95 25.02
CA TYR A 143 -10.42 -6.23 26.31
C TYR A 143 -9.78 -4.99 26.96
N GLY A 144 -9.85 -3.82 26.34
CA GLY A 144 -9.25 -2.58 26.85
C GLY A 144 -7.73 -2.59 26.93
N LEU A 145 -7.08 -3.38 26.06
CA LEU A 145 -5.63 -3.55 26.08
C LEU A 145 -4.93 -2.48 25.22
N PHE A 146 -3.84 -1.93 25.74
CA PHE A 146 -2.90 -1.04 25.02
C PHE A 146 -3.51 0.27 24.49
N HIS A 147 -4.68 0.69 24.97
CA HIS A 147 -5.41 1.88 24.47
C HIS A 147 -5.59 1.87 22.95
N ILE A 148 -5.81 0.67 22.39
CA ILE A 148 -6.05 0.49 20.96
C ILE A 148 -7.49 0.86 20.63
N THR A 149 -7.65 1.58 19.51
CA THR A 149 -8.95 1.91 18.94
C THR A 149 -8.96 1.57 17.46
N VAL A 150 -9.84 0.65 17.04
CA VAL A 150 -10.02 0.28 15.64
C VAL A 150 -11.42 0.63 15.15
N PHE A 151 -12.42 0.63 16.02
CA PHE A 151 -13.80 0.98 15.72
C PHE A 151 -14.38 1.90 16.77
N MET A 152 -15.34 2.74 16.43
CA MET A 152 -16.16 3.48 17.39
C MET A 152 -16.98 2.53 18.26
N HIS A 153 -17.43 1.41 17.69
CA HIS A 153 -18.15 0.33 18.37
C HIS A 153 -17.54 -1.00 17.96
N THR A 154 -16.98 -1.72 18.92
CA THR A 154 -16.36 -3.03 18.68
C THR A 154 -17.40 -4.11 18.41
N GLY A 155 -16.95 -5.20 17.81
CA GLY A 155 -17.76 -6.39 17.59
C GLY A 155 -17.38 -7.13 16.30
N LEU A 156 -17.47 -8.46 16.35
CA LEU A 156 -17.12 -9.29 15.20
C LEU A 156 -17.91 -8.95 13.95
N HIS A 157 -19.16 -8.46 14.09
CA HIS A 157 -19.98 -8.01 12.95
C HIS A 157 -19.32 -6.85 12.21
N MET A 158 -18.67 -5.91 12.89
CA MET A 158 -17.93 -4.80 12.27
C MET A 158 -16.73 -5.32 11.48
N VAL A 159 -15.97 -6.26 12.06
CA VAL A 159 -14.85 -6.92 11.36
C VAL A 159 -15.32 -7.62 10.08
N ILE A 160 -16.45 -8.35 10.14
CA ILE A 160 -17.01 -9.05 8.99
C ILE A 160 -17.45 -8.05 7.91
N MET A 161 -18.17 -7.00 8.29
CA MET A 161 -18.64 -5.99 7.32
C MET A 161 -17.48 -5.29 6.62
N HIS A 162 -16.46 -4.84 7.35
CA HIS A 162 -15.25 -4.24 6.76
C HIS A 162 -14.51 -5.25 5.88
N GLY A 163 -14.37 -6.49 6.35
CA GLY A 163 -13.74 -7.58 5.60
C GLY A 163 -14.42 -7.85 4.26
N LEU A 164 -15.75 -7.85 4.20
CA LEU A 164 -16.51 -8.05 2.94
C LEU A 164 -16.18 -6.97 1.90
N TYR A 165 -16.09 -5.69 2.30
CA TYR A 165 -15.71 -4.61 1.40
C TYR A 165 -14.26 -4.75 0.92
N VAL A 166 -13.32 -5.10 1.83
CA VAL A 166 -11.91 -5.32 1.47
C VAL A 166 -11.79 -6.50 0.50
N VAL A 167 -12.51 -7.60 0.74
CA VAL A 167 -12.51 -8.76 -0.17
C VAL A 167 -13.06 -8.38 -1.54
N ALA A 168 -14.22 -7.70 -1.60
CA ALA A 168 -14.82 -7.28 -2.86
C ALA A 168 -13.87 -6.39 -3.68
N GLN A 169 -13.25 -5.39 -3.03
CA GLN A 169 -12.26 -4.54 -3.68
C GLN A 169 -11.02 -5.33 -4.14
N THR A 170 -10.51 -6.22 -3.27
CA THR A 170 -9.30 -6.99 -3.58
C THR A 170 -9.52 -7.89 -4.80
N VAL A 171 -10.67 -8.56 -4.91
CA VAL A 171 -11.02 -9.37 -6.09
C VAL A 171 -10.98 -8.53 -7.36
N PHE A 172 -11.58 -7.33 -7.31
CA PHE A 172 -11.56 -6.42 -8.46
C PHE A 172 -10.16 -5.93 -8.81
N LEU A 173 -9.36 -5.52 -7.82
CA LEU A 173 -7.99 -5.05 -8.03
C LEU A 173 -7.06 -6.16 -8.54
N VAL A 174 -7.22 -7.39 -8.04
CA VAL A 174 -6.47 -8.56 -8.53
C VAL A 174 -6.79 -8.84 -9.99
N PHE A 175 -8.07 -8.80 -10.37
CA PHE A 175 -8.46 -8.93 -11.77
C PHE A 175 -7.80 -7.86 -12.64
N LEU A 176 -7.82 -6.60 -12.22
CA LEU A 176 -7.16 -5.49 -12.93
C LEU A 176 -5.64 -5.69 -13.00
N ALA A 177 -5.00 -6.08 -11.89
CA ALA A 177 -3.55 -6.30 -11.84
C ALA A 177 -3.11 -7.37 -12.85
N VAL A 178 -3.83 -8.49 -12.91
CA VAL A 178 -3.54 -9.58 -13.86
C VAL A 178 -3.71 -9.11 -15.31
N ARG A 179 -4.77 -8.37 -15.61
CA ARG A 179 -4.99 -7.80 -16.95
C ARG A 179 -3.87 -6.81 -17.33
N MET A 180 -3.55 -5.88 -16.44
CA MET A 180 -2.48 -4.89 -16.68
C MET A 180 -1.10 -5.54 -16.83
N GLU A 181 -0.83 -6.64 -16.13
CA GLU A 181 0.41 -7.41 -16.30
C GLU A 181 0.45 -8.09 -17.67
N GLN A 182 -0.65 -8.73 -18.11
CA GLN A 182 -0.77 -9.36 -19.42
C GLN A 182 -0.57 -8.34 -20.55
N ASP A 183 -1.25 -7.20 -20.48
CA ASP A 183 -1.14 -6.13 -21.48
C ASP A 183 0.30 -5.59 -21.57
N ALA A 184 0.98 -5.43 -20.43
CA ALA A 184 2.36 -4.98 -20.41
C ALA A 184 3.33 -6.02 -21.03
N ARG A 185 3.09 -7.31 -20.80
CA ARG A 185 3.88 -8.40 -21.42
C ARG A 185 3.67 -8.43 -22.94
N SER A 186 2.42 -8.42 -23.39
CA SER A 186 2.10 -8.42 -24.83
C SER A 186 2.68 -7.19 -25.56
N ALA A 187 2.62 -6.01 -24.93
CA ALA A 187 3.22 -4.80 -25.50
C ALA A 187 4.76 -4.91 -25.65
N SER A 188 5.42 -5.61 -24.72
CA SER A 188 6.88 -5.82 -24.79
C SER A 188 7.32 -6.88 -25.80
N GLU A 189 6.41 -7.77 -26.24
CA GLU A 189 6.70 -8.81 -27.25
C GLU A 189 6.56 -8.28 -28.70
N VAL A 190 5.74 -7.25 -28.89
CA VAL A 190 5.44 -6.67 -30.22
C VAL A 190 6.37 -5.50 -30.57
N ALA A 191 7.06 -4.90 -29.60
CA ALA A 191 8.00 -3.80 -29.77
C ALA A 191 9.43 -4.29 -30.03
#